data_ed1bbcaa8754d16b60b52af306fd1520
#
_entry.id   ed1bbcaa8754d16b60b52af306fd1520
#
_cell.length_a   1.000
_cell.length_b   1.000
_cell.length_c   1.000
_cell.angle_alpha   90.00
_cell.angle_beta   90.00
_cell.angle_gamma   90.00
#
_symmetry.space_group_name_H-M   'P 1'
#
loop_
_entity.id
_entity.type
_entity.pdbx_description
1 polymer ?
#
loop_
_entity_poly.entity_id
_entity_poly.type
_entity_poly.pdbx_seq_one_letter_code
_entity_poly.pdbx_strand_id
1 'polypeptide(L)'
;GVTSDKPATAIADALSSFASPLIWLIGVAIMISRGLIKTGLGARIGYGFIALVGKHTLGIGYALAAAELTIAPVTPSNTARGGGIIHPIMRGIAGSFGSDPETGTQNRIGRYLALVNYHANPITSAMFITATAPNPLVVKLVADATGAQVQLSWGTWALAMLLPGLVALVLMPLVIYWLYPPEIKST
;
A
#
# COMPACT_ATOMS: atom_id res chain seq x y z
N GLY A 1 -8.86 39.03 1.22
CA GLY A 1 -9.03 37.56 1.24
C GLY A 1 -8.45 36.94 2.51
N VAL A 2 -8.57 35.65 2.67
CA VAL A 2 -8.10 34.92 3.90
C VAL A 2 -6.58 35.01 4.06
N THR A 3 -5.83 35.09 2.95
CA THR A 3 -4.35 35.11 2.95
C THR A 3 -3.77 36.50 2.81
N SER A 4 -4.51 37.46 2.27
CA SER A 4 -4.05 38.83 2.06
C SER A 4 -5.24 39.79 1.87
N ASP A 5 -5.09 41.05 2.29
CA ASP A 5 -6.10 42.10 2.09
C ASP A 5 -6.16 42.60 0.64
N LYS A 6 -5.12 42.32 -0.17
CA LYS A 6 -5.10 42.63 -1.59
C LYS A 6 -5.60 41.48 -2.42
N PRO A 7 -6.69 41.63 -3.21
CA PRO A 7 -7.29 40.52 -3.96
C PRO A 7 -6.34 39.79 -4.90
N ALA A 8 -5.48 40.56 -5.63
CA ALA A 8 -4.52 39.94 -6.55
C ALA A 8 -3.52 39.03 -5.81
N THR A 9 -3.01 39.46 -4.66
CA THR A 9 -2.08 38.67 -3.85
C THR A 9 -2.79 37.45 -3.26
N ALA A 10 -4.04 37.61 -2.79
CA ALA A 10 -4.83 36.50 -2.27
C ALA A 10 -5.10 35.43 -3.33
N ILE A 11 -5.36 35.83 -4.59
CA ILE A 11 -5.52 34.90 -5.72
C ILE A 11 -4.20 34.19 -6.04
N ALA A 12 -3.08 34.92 -6.09
CA ALA A 12 -1.77 34.35 -6.36
C ALA A 12 -1.37 33.33 -5.28
N ASP A 13 -1.61 33.65 -4.00
CA ASP A 13 -1.36 32.74 -2.87
C ASP A 13 -2.26 31.49 -2.94
N ALA A 14 -3.55 31.65 -3.24
CA ALA A 14 -4.47 30.53 -3.39
C ALA A 14 -4.08 29.59 -4.54
N LEU A 15 -3.54 30.13 -5.62
CA LEU A 15 -3.08 29.36 -6.79
C LEU A 15 -1.64 28.84 -6.66
N SER A 16 -0.86 29.31 -5.69
CA SER A 16 0.54 28.91 -5.50
C SER A 16 0.71 27.40 -5.30
N SER A 17 -0.27 26.75 -4.69
CA SER A 17 -0.27 25.28 -4.51
C SER A 17 -0.26 24.53 -5.83
N PHE A 18 -0.83 25.06 -6.90
CA PHE A 18 -0.79 24.42 -8.23
C PHE A 18 0.61 24.44 -8.86
N ALA A 19 1.48 25.33 -8.42
CA ALA A 19 2.89 25.38 -8.84
C ALA A 19 3.79 24.45 -7.99
N SER A 20 3.23 23.80 -6.97
CA SER A 20 4.00 22.91 -6.09
C SER A 20 4.40 21.62 -6.82
N PRO A 21 5.72 21.29 -6.91
CA PRO A 21 6.18 20.02 -7.48
C PRO A 21 5.59 18.81 -6.79
N LEU A 22 5.27 18.92 -5.49
CA LEU A 22 4.66 17.83 -4.71
C LEU A 22 3.27 17.46 -5.23
N ILE A 23 2.43 18.43 -5.57
CA ILE A 23 1.08 18.19 -6.12
C ILE A 23 1.18 17.47 -7.46
N TRP A 24 2.08 17.90 -8.33
CA TRP A 24 2.29 17.27 -9.63
C TRP A 24 2.89 15.87 -9.52
N LEU A 25 3.82 15.66 -8.60
CA LEU A 25 4.36 14.32 -8.31
C LEU A 25 3.24 13.35 -7.90
N ILE A 26 2.37 13.76 -6.99
CA ILE A 26 1.24 12.95 -6.55
C ILE A 26 0.27 12.70 -7.73
N GLY A 27 -0.06 13.74 -8.50
CA GLY A 27 -0.98 13.63 -9.64
C GLY A 27 -0.48 12.66 -10.71
N VAL A 28 0.78 12.80 -11.14
CA VAL A 28 1.41 11.92 -12.14
C VAL A 28 1.50 10.48 -11.61
N ALA A 29 1.86 10.33 -10.36
CA ALA A 29 1.96 9.02 -9.74
C ALA A 29 0.60 8.30 -9.65
N ILE A 30 -0.51 9.02 -9.40
CA ILE A 30 -1.87 8.47 -9.48
C ILE A 30 -2.21 8.03 -10.92
N MET A 31 -1.80 8.78 -11.93
CA MET A 31 -1.99 8.39 -13.33
C MET A 31 -1.24 7.09 -13.67
N ILE A 32 0.01 6.93 -13.21
CA ILE A 32 0.78 5.69 -13.37
C ILE A 32 0.07 4.52 -12.68
N SER A 33 -0.42 4.72 -11.45
CA SER A 33 -1.19 3.72 -10.71
C SER A 33 -2.43 3.23 -11.47
N ARG A 34 -3.14 4.14 -12.16
CA ARG A 34 -4.26 3.77 -13.06
C ARG A 34 -3.81 2.85 -14.19
N GLY A 35 -2.60 3.05 -14.72
CA GLY A 35 -2.00 2.15 -15.71
C GLY A 35 -1.83 0.73 -15.19
N LEU A 36 -1.29 0.56 -13.97
CA LEU A 36 -1.13 -0.75 -13.32
C LEU A 36 -2.46 -1.49 -13.15
N ILE A 37 -3.51 -0.76 -12.75
CA ILE A 37 -4.87 -1.35 -12.60
C ILE A 37 -5.44 -1.74 -13.96
N LYS A 38 -5.40 -0.83 -14.95
CA LYS A 38 -6.00 -1.06 -16.27
C LYS A 38 -5.31 -2.18 -17.06
N THR A 39 -3.99 -2.33 -16.94
CA THR A 39 -3.23 -3.38 -17.62
C THR A 39 -3.32 -4.73 -16.92
N GLY A 40 -3.85 -4.78 -15.71
CA GLY A 40 -3.87 -5.98 -14.86
C GLY A 40 -2.48 -6.44 -14.42
N LEU A 41 -1.44 -5.61 -14.57
CA LEU A 41 -0.07 -5.97 -14.18
C LEU A 41 0.02 -6.31 -12.69
N GLY A 42 -0.64 -5.52 -11.83
CA GLY A 42 -0.69 -5.81 -10.41
C GLY A 42 -1.29 -7.16 -10.08
N ALA A 43 -2.38 -7.54 -10.78
CA ALA A 43 -2.99 -8.87 -10.62
C ALA A 43 -2.06 -9.99 -11.08
N ARG A 44 -1.34 -9.81 -12.19
CA ARG A 44 -0.35 -10.80 -12.68
C ARG A 44 0.78 -11.01 -11.67
N ILE A 45 1.28 -9.94 -11.05
CA ILE A 45 2.29 -10.01 -9.99
C ILE A 45 1.72 -10.81 -8.79
N GLY A 46 0.52 -10.50 -8.35
CA GLY A 46 -0.15 -11.20 -7.25
C GLY A 46 -0.31 -12.69 -7.50
N TYR A 47 -0.88 -13.06 -8.65
CA TYR A 47 -1.03 -14.47 -9.04
C TYR A 47 0.32 -15.18 -9.24
N GLY A 48 1.36 -14.47 -9.71
CA GLY A 48 2.71 -15.00 -9.80
C GLY A 48 3.26 -15.45 -8.45
N PHE A 49 3.15 -14.62 -7.42
CA PHE A 49 3.56 -14.99 -6.05
C PHE A 49 2.71 -16.14 -5.47
N ILE A 50 1.40 -16.14 -5.74
CA ILE A 50 0.52 -17.23 -5.29
C ILE A 50 0.91 -18.56 -5.94
N ALA A 51 1.25 -18.56 -7.22
CA ALA A 51 1.72 -19.76 -7.92
C ALA A 51 3.03 -20.32 -7.32
N LEU A 52 3.89 -19.45 -6.79
CA LEU A 52 5.18 -19.85 -6.20
C LEU A 52 5.02 -20.47 -4.80
N VAL A 53 4.21 -19.85 -3.94
CA VAL A 53 4.18 -20.22 -2.51
C VAL A 53 2.76 -20.53 -1.98
N GLY A 54 1.74 -20.54 -2.84
CA GLY A 54 0.33 -20.67 -2.46
C GLY A 54 -0.16 -22.07 -2.11
N LYS A 55 0.72 -23.06 -1.88
CA LYS A 55 0.34 -24.45 -1.53
C LYS A 55 -0.30 -24.60 -0.14
N HIS A 56 -0.21 -23.58 0.69
CA HIS A 56 -0.78 -23.53 2.03
C HIS A 56 -1.37 -22.16 2.28
N THR A 57 -2.38 -22.05 3.11
CA THR A 57 -3.05 -20.79 3.44
C THR A 57 -2.07 -19.73 3.96
N LEU A 58 -1.12 -20.14 4.81
CA LEU A 58 -0.06 -19.24 5.26
C LEU A 58 0.79 -18.72 4.09
N GLY A 59 1.12 -19.59 3.14
CA GLY A 59 1.85 -19.23 1.92
C GLY A 59 1.08 -18.21 1.06
N ILE A 60 -0.24 -18.34 0.94
CA ILE A 60 -1.07 -17.34 0.24
C ILE A 60 -0.99 -15.98 0.97
N GLY A 61 -1.02 -15.96 2.30
CA GLY A 61 -0.83 -14.74 3.07
C GLY A 61 0.51 -14.05 2.75
N TYR A 62 1.60 -14.80 2.73
CA TYR A 62 2.91 -14.29 2.33
C TYR A 62 2.97 -13.85 0.86
N ALA A 63 2.29 -14.57 -0.05
CA ALA A 63 2.19 -14.18 -1.45
C ALA A 63 1.51 -12.82 -1.63
N LEU A 64 0.41 -12.59 -0.92
CA LEU A 64 -0.28 -11.29 -0.93
C LEU A 64 0.59 -10.17 -0.35
N ALA A 65 1.28 -10.41 0.77
CA ALA A 65 2.19 -9.44 1.38
C ALA A 65 3.39 -9.13 0.45
N ALA A 66 3.95 -10.12 -0.24
CA ALA A 66 5.03 -9.94 -1.21
C ALA A 66 4.57 -9.18 -2.46
N ALA A 67 3.36 -9.46 -2.95
CA ALA A 67 2.76 -8.71 -4.05
C ALA A 67 2.55 -7.24 -3.66
N GLU A 68 2.01 -7.00 -2.48
CA GLU A 68 1.82 -5.65 -1.92
C GLU A 68 3.16 -4.90 -1.84
N LEU A 69 4.20 -5.54 -1.30
CA LEU A 69 5.55 -4.98 -1.20
C LEU A 69 6.15 -4.63 -2.56
N THR A 70 5.99 -5.50 -3.56
CA THR A 70 6.54 -5.32 -4.91
C THR A 70 5.88 -4.15 -5.64
N ILE A 71 4.59 -3.93 -5.43
CA ILE A 71 3.82 -2.89 -6.11
C ILE A 71 3.92 -1.54 -5.35
N ALA A 72 4.22 -1.55 -4.06
CA ALA A 72 4.25 -0.37 -3.21
C ALA A 72 5.12 0.78 -3.72
N PRO A 73 6.37 0.57 -4.20
CA PRO A 73 7.22 1.67 -4.67
C PRO A 73 6.66 2.47 -5.84
N VAL A 74 5.82 1.83 -6.67
CA VAL A 74 5.30 2.41 -7.93
C VAL A 74 3.83 2.80 -7.87
N THR A 75 3.17 2.57 -6.72
CA THR A 75 1.74 2.89 -6.55
C THR A 75 1.55 3.85 -5.39
N PRO A 76 1.40 5.16 -5.63
CA PRO A 76 1.39 6.20 -4.59
C PRO A 76 0.06 6.31 -3.83
N SER A 77 -0.77 5.31 -3.92
CA SER A 77 -2.04 5.23 -3.21
C SER A 77 -2.20 3.85 -2.58
N ASN A 78 -2.14 3.82 -1.26
CA ASN A 78 -2.39 2.62 -0.48
C ASN A 78 -3.81 2.06 -0.72
N THR A 79 -4.82 2.93 -0.84
CA THR A 79 -6.20 2.53 -1.14
C THR A 79 -6.31 1.88 -2.52
N ALA A 80 -5.69 2.48 -3.55
CA ALA A 80 -5.70 1.91 -4.90
C ALA A 80 -4.97 0.56 -4.95
N ARG A 81 -3.86 0.41 -4.21
CA ARG A 81 -3.07 -0.82 -4.14
C ARG A 81 -3.78 -1.90 -3.34
N GLY A 82 -4.07 -1.66 -2.07
CA GLY A 82 -4.68 -2.63 -1.18
C GLY A 82 -6.13 -2.94 -1.56
N GLY A 83 -6.94 -1.91 -1.86
CA GLY A 83 -8.35 -2.06 -2.22
C GLY A 83 -8.60 -2.39 -3.68
N GLY A 84 -7.85 -1.77 -4.60
CA GLY A 84 -8.09 -1.91 -6.04
C GLY A 84 -7.33 -3.05 -6.73
N ILE A 85 -6.25 -3.56 -6.14
CA ILE A 85 -5.43 -4.63 -6.73
C ILE A 85 -5.46 -5.88 -5.85
N ILE A 86 -4.99 -5.77 -4.60
CA ILE A 86 -4.79 -6.96 -3.76
C ILE A 86 -6.11 -7.52 -3.24
N HIS A 87 -7.04 -6.67 -2.83
CA HIS A 87 -8.34 -7.11 -2.31
C HIS A 87 -9.17 -7.93 -3.30
N PRO A 88 -9.32 -7.56 -4.59
CA PRO A 88 -9.99 -8.40 -5.58
C PRO A 88 -9.35 -9.77 -5.75
N ILE A 89 -8.01 -9.87 -5.73
CA ILE A 89 -7.29 -11.12 -5.80
C ILE A 89 -7.61 -11.98 -4.58
N MET A 90 -7.51 -11.39 -3.40
CA MET A 90 -7.83 -12.03 -2.13
C MET A 90 -9.27 -12.55 -2.11
N ARG A 91 -10.25 -11.73 -2.54
CA ARG A 91 -11.65 -12.16 -2.64
C ARG A 91 -11.86 -13.29 -3.63
N GLY A 92 -11.20 -13.25 -4.78
CA GLY A 92 -11.27 -14.33 -5.77
C GLY A 92 -10.77 -15.65 -5.20
N ILE A 93 -9.65 -15.63 -4.46
CA ILE A 93 -9.11 -16.81 -3.79
C ILE A 93 -10.07 -17.30 -2.69
N ALA A 94 -10.52 -16.41 -1.80
CA ALA A 94 -11.47 -16.77 -0.75
C ALA A 94 -12.72 -17.41 -1.33
N GLY A 95 -13.28 -16.86 -2.41
CA GLY A 95 -14.43 -17.39 -3.11
C GLY A 95 -14.20 -18.79 -3.69
N SER A 96 -13.01 -19.07 -4.26
CA SER A 96 -12.68 -20.40 -4.80
C SER A 96 -12.64 -21.50 -3.71
N PHE A 97 -12.41 -21.09 -2.45
CA PHE A 97 -12.50 -21.99 -1.29
C PHE A 97 -13.86 -21.94 -0.57
N GLY A 98 -14.86 -21.31 -1.18
CA GLY A 98 -16.19 -21.16 -0.59
C GLY A 98 -16.19 -20.38 0.72
N SER A 99 -15.26 -19.43 0.88
CA SER A 99 -15.16 -18.58 2.05
C SER A 99 -15.85 -17.24 1.79
N ASP A 100 -17.04 -17.07 2.39
CA ASP A 100 -17.89 -15.91 2.20
C ASP A 100 -18.50 -15.46 3.55
N PRO A 101 -18.40 -14.17 3.91
CA PRO A 101 -19.02 -13.62 5.11
C PRO A 101 -20.56 -13.69 5.08
N GLU A 102 -21.19 -13.59 3.90
CA GLU A 102 -22.65 -13.62 3.76
C GLU A 102 -23.22 -15.01 4.12
N THR A 103 -22.46 -16.07 3.87
CA THR A 103 -22.83 -17.45 4.21
C THR A 103 -22.28 -17.94 5.56
N GLY A 104 -21.59 -17.05 6.31
CA GLY A 104 -20.99 -17.41 7.59
C GLY A 104 -19.72 -18.27 7.49
N THR A 105 -19.16 -18.43 6.28
CA THR A 105 -17.98 -19.28 6.02
C THR A 105 -16.66 -18.51 5.96
N GLN A 106 -16.63 -17.26 6.44
CA GLN A 106 -15.46 -16.37 6.41
C GLN A 106 -14.22 -16.95 7.10
N ASN A 107 -14.41 -17.87 8.05
CA ASN A 107 -13.32 -18.48 8.82
C ASN A 107 -12.55 -19.54 8.01
N ARG A 108 -13.09 -20.02 6.89
CA ARG A 108 -12.40 -21.00 6.05
C ARG A 108 -11.00 -20.49 5.68
N ILE A 109 -10.92 -19.32 5.01
CA ILE A 109 -9.67 -18.68 4.62
C ILE A 109 -9.80 -17.15 4.53
N GLY A 110 -10.99 -16.63 4.19
CA GLY A 110 -11.23 -15.25 3.81
C GLY A 110 -10.87 -14.26 4.91
N ARG A 111 -11.25 -14.54 6.17
CA ARG A 111 -10.92 -13.68 7.32
C ARG A 111 -9.42 -13.52 7.49
N TYR A 112 -8.67 -14.62 7.42
CA TYR A 112 -7.21 -14.58 7.52
C TYR A 112 -6.59 -13.73 6.41
N LEU A 113 -6.97 -13.97 5.15
CA LEU A 113 -6.43 -13.24 4.01
C LEU A 113 -6.82 -11.76 4.02
N ALA A 114 -8.04 -11.43 4.46
CA ALA A 114 -8.50 -10.05 4.60
C ALA A 114 -7.67 -9.29 5.65
N LEU A 115 -7.40 -9.90 6.80
CA LEU A 115 -6.56 -9.32 7.84
C LEU A 115 -5.12 -9.15 7.37
N VAL A 116 -4.55 -10.13 6.65
CA VAL A 116 -3.21 -10.00 6.06
C VAL A 116 -3.16 -8.84 5.08
N ASN A 117 -4.13 -8.72 4.14
CA ASN A 117 -4.19 -7.60 3.20
C ASN A 117 -4.29 -6.25 3.93
N TYR A 118 -5.17 -6.17 4.93
CA TYR A 118 -5.37 -4.95 5.71
C TYR A 118 -4.09 -4.49 6.42
N HIS A 119 -3.34 -5.39 7.04
CA HIS A 119 -2.13 -5.05 7.80
C HIS A 119 -0.88 -4.92 6.91
N ALA A 120 -0.77 -5.66 5.81
CA ALA A 120 0.34 -5.52 4.87
C ALA A 120 0.37 -4.12 4.24
N ASN A 121 -0.79 -3.57 3.92
CA ASN A 121 -0.93 -2.29 3.24
C ASN A 121 -0.29 -1.09 3.98
N PRO A 122 -0.56 -0.82 5.28
CA PRO A 122 0.12 0.25 6.01
C PRO A 122 1.62 -0.01 6.20
N ILE A 123 2.06 -1.26 6.39
CA ILE A 123 3.48 -1.60 6.53
C ILE A 123 4.22 -1.21 5.24
N THR A 124 3.76 -1.69 4.09
CA THR A 124 4.39 -1.39 2.80
C THR A 124 4.27 0.09 2.42
N SER A 125 3.20 0.76 2.85
CA SER A 125 3.01 2.20 2.66
C SER A 125 4.04 3.02 3.43
N ALA A 126 4.46 2.57 4.60
CA ALA A 126 5.51 3.23 5.37
C ALA A 126 6.92 2.96 4.81
N MET A 127 7.14 1.87 4.08
CA MET A 127 8.47 1.46 3.60
C MET A 127 9.03 2.35 2.48
N PHE A 128 8.20 3.00 1.69
CA PHE A 128 8.66 3.78 0.53
C PHE A 128 8.02 5.17 0.51
N ILE A 129 8.81 6.20 0.22
CA ILE A 129 8.30 7.59 0.09
C ILE A 129 7.15 7.66 -0.91
N THR A 130 7.27 6.93 -2.01
CA THR A 130 6.31 6.93 -3.11
C THR A 130 5.07 6.05 -2.87
N ALA A 131 5.01 5.29 -1.79
CA ALA A 131 3.92 4.32 -1.58
C ALA A 131 2.60 4.94 -1.11
N THR A 132 2.63 6.15 -0.58
CA THR A 132 1.43 6.91 -0.19
C THR A 132 1.68 8.41 -0.22
N ALA A 133 0.67 9.20 -0.56
CA ALA A 133 0.77 10.66 -0.72
C ALA A 133 1.28 11.43 0.52
N PRO A 134 0.95 11.07 1.78
CA PRO A 134 1.50 11.73 2.96
C PRO A 134 3.02 11.67 3.10
N ASN A 135 3.70 10.60 2.63
CA ASN A 135 5.14 10.45 2.83
C ASN A 135 5.98 11.58 2.19
N PRO A 136 5.78 11.95 0.91
CA PRO A 136 6.47 13.11 0.34
C PRO A 136 6.16 14.43 1.06
N LEU A 137 4.96 14.57 1.61
CA LEU A 137 4.62 15.74 2.42
C LEU A 137 5.44 15.78 3.72
N VAL A 138 5.60 14.63 4.40
CA VAL A 138 6.45 14.54 5.59
C VAL A 138 7.88 14.92 5.26
N VAL A 139 8.45 14.43 4.15
CA VAL A 139 9.80 14.79 3.68
C VAL A 139 9.94 16.30 3.51
N LYS A 140 8.95 16.93 2.87
CA LYS A 140 8.92 18.40 2.69
C LYS A 140 8.85 19.11 4.03
N LEU A 141 7.96 18.71 4.92
CA LEU A 141 7.79 19.36 6.23
C LEU A 141 9.05 19.24 7.10
N VAL A 142 9.76 18.12 7.04
CA VAL A 142 11.05 17.94 7.73
C VAL A 142 12.11 18.87 7.18
N ALA A 143 12.22 18.99 5.85
CA ALA A 143 13.15 19.91 5.22
C ALA A 143 12.85 21.37 5.59
N ASP A 144 11.58 21.77 5.55
CA ASP A 144 11.13 23.12 5.91
C ASP A 144 11.43 23.43 7.40
N ALA A 145 11.12 22.50 8.31
CA ALA A 145 11.33 22.67 9.74
C ALA A 145 12.81 22.70 10.15
N THR A 146 13.69 22.06 9.38
CA THR A 146 15.13 22.01 9.67
C THR A 146 15.93 23.03 8.86
N GLY A 147 15.29 23.93 8.14
CA GLY A 147 15.97 24.86 7.23
C GLY A 147 16.81 24.14 6.16
N ALA A 148 16.29 23.04 5.63
CA ALA A 148 16.91 22.14 4.67
C ALA A 148 18.20 21.42 5.15
N GLN A 149 18.48 21.42 6.45
CA GLN A 149 19.61 20.66 7.00
C GLN A 149 19.38 19.14 6.93
N VAL A 150 18.14 18.69 7.07
CA VAL A 150 17.76 17.29 6.93
C VAL A 150 17.02 17.09 5.63
N GLN A 151 17.63 16.33 4.71
CA GLN A 151 17.04 15.96 3.44
C GLN A 151 16.91 14.43 3.37
N LEU A 152 15.68 13.95 3.26
CA LEU A 152 15.37 12.53 3.16
C LEU A 152 15.21 12.14 1.68
N SER A 153 16.22 11.46 1.14
CA SER A 153 16.12 10.88 -0.21
C SER A 153 15.23 9.64 -0.20
N TRP A 154 14.74 9.24 -1.38
CA TRP A 154 14.01 8.00 -1.54
C TRP A 154 14.80 6.78 -1.04
N GLY A 155 16.09 6.71 -1.38
CA GLY A 155 16.98 5.62 -0.96
C GLY A 155 17.22 5.61 0.55
N THR A 156 17.46 6.78 1.17
CA THR A 156 17.65 6.89 2.61
C THR A 156 16.41 6.40 3.38
N TRP A 157 15.23 6.84 2.94
CA TRP A 157 13.97 6.39 3.54
C TRP A 157 13.77 4.88 3.39
N ALA A 158 13.92 4.35 2.15
CA ALA A 158 13.73 2.93 1.88
C ALA A 158 14.71 2.06 2.69
N LEU A 159 15.97 2.46 2.81
CA LEU A 159 16.96 1.73 3.61
C LEU A 159 16.64 1.78 5.10
N ALA A 160 16.22 2.93 5.63
CA ALA A 160 15.84 3.06 7.03
C ALA A 160 14.63 2.19 7.38
N MET A 161 13.66 2.10 6.46
CA MET A 161 12.42 1.34 6.65
C MET A 161 12.51 -0.12 6.21
N LEU A 162 13.61 -0.53 5.55
CA LEU A 162 13.77 -1.89 5.02
C LEU A 162 13.72 -2.94 6.13
N LEU A 163 14.57 -2.79 7.15
CA LEU A 163 14.66 -3.76 8.24
C LEU A 163 13.35 -3.84 9.06
N PRO A 164 12.82 -2.76 9.62
CA PRO A 164 11.57 -2.82 10.38
C PRO A 164 10.39 -3.27 9.53
N GLY A 165 10.32 -2.83 8.26
CA GLY A 165 9.24 -3.24 7.35
C GLY A 165 9.29 -4.72 7.00
N LEU A 166 10.46 -5.28 6.69
CA LEU A 166 10.61 -6.71 6.40
C LEU A 166 10.30 -7.56 7.64
N VAL A 167 10.80 -7.18 8.82
CA VAL A 167 10.48 -7.88 10.07
C VAL A 167 8.96 -7.88 10.31
N ALA A 168 8.29 -6.73 10.13
CA ALA A 168 6.85 -6.64 10.26
C ALA A 168 6.11 -7.51 9.24
N LEU A 169 6.53 -7.51 7.96
CA LEU A 169 5.91 -8.32 6.90
C LEU A 169 6.12 -9.82 7.09
N VAL A 170 7.21 -10.24 7.72
CA VAL A 170 7.44 -11.66 8.04
C VAL A 170 6.62 -12.09 9.25
N LEU A 171 6.59 -11.27 10.30
CA LEU A 171 5.91 -11.63 11.54
C LEU A 171 4.38 -11.49 11.43
N MET A 172 3.89 -10.48 10.73
CA MET A 172 2.46 -10.16 10.67
C MET A 172 1.59 -11.32 10.15
N PRO A 173 1.88 -11.99 9.02
CA PRO A 173 1.07 -13.12 8.57
C PRO A 173 1.10 -14.30 9.54
N LEU A 174 2.22 -14.55 10.23
CA LEU A 174 2.34 -15.58 11.26
C LEU A 174 1.48 -15.26 12.48
N VAL A 175 1.56 -14.02 12.97
CA VAL A 175 0.79 -13.58 14.14
C VAL A 175 -0.72 -13.67 13.84
N ILE A 176 -1.15 -13.21 12.66
CA ILE A 176 -2.54 -13.29 12.24
C ILE A 176 -2.97 -14.75 12.10
N TYR A 177 -2.12 -15.62 11.52
CA TYR A 177 -2.40 -17.03 11.39
C TYR A 177 -2.57 -17.73 12.74
N TRP A 178 -1.82 -17.33 13.74
CA TRP A 178 -1.90 -17.85 15.09
C TRP A 178 -3.11 -17.33 15.86
N LEU A 179 -3.43 -16.03 15.75
CA LEU A 179 -4.57 -15.39 16.42
C LEU A 179 -5.92 -15.73 15.78
N TYR A 180 -5.94 -15.88 14.47
CA TYR A 180 -7.14 -16.12 13.65
C TYR A 180 -6.88 -17.30 12.69
N PRO A 181 -6.69 -18.53 13.23
CA PRO A 181 -6.34 -19.67 12.41
C PRO A 181 -7.43 -19.96 11.38
N PRO A 182 -7.07 -20.11 10.08
CA PRO A 182 -8.01 -20.53 9.05
C PRO A 182 -8.38 -22.00 9.24
N GLU A 183 -9.62 -22.37 8.87
CA GLU A 183 -10.09 -23.76 8.87
C GLU A 183 -9.37 -24.56 7.78
N ILE A 184 -9.15 -23.96 6.60
CA ILE A 184 -8.42 -24.58 5.49
C ILE A 184 -6.93 -24.21 5.65
N LYS A 185 -6.08 -25.21 5.83
CA LYS A 185 -4.64 -25.04 6.04
C LYS A 185 -3.80 -25.38 4.80
N SER A 186 -4.27 -26.31 3.96
CA SER A 186 -3.64 -26.70 2.68
C SER A 186 -4.60 -26.39 1.53
N THR A 187 -4.07 -25.95 0.42
CA THR A 187 -4.79 -25.49 -0.78
C THR A 187 -4.44 -26.36 -1.97
#